data_a4e1af26da3b1362034f16f44cae048c
#
_entry.id   a4e1af26da3b1362034f16f44cae048c
#
_cell.length_a   1.000
_cell.length_b   1.000
_cell.length_c   1.000
_cell.angle_alpha   90.00
_cell.angle_beta   90.00
_cell.angle_gamma   90.00
#
_symmetry.space_group_name_H-M   'P 1'
#
loop_
_entity.id
_entity.type
_entity.pdbx_description
1 polymer ?
#
loop_
_entity_poly.entity_id
_entity_poly.type
_entity_poly.pdbx_seq_one_letter_code
_entity_poly.pdbx_strand_id
1 'polypeptide(L)'
;ISYTSDQGKTYDFNTADKLNALLIKALVSTGELNEVETYDVDFDHQFLETEKYDAKPTYKKFLGYRPGVYVIGDMIVYVENSDGNTNVRFYQAETHKRFFALLEANSIRVNRFRADCGSCSKEIVSEIEKHCTHFYIRANRCSSLYDDLFSLRGWKTEEINGIQFELNSILVEKWEGKCYRLVIQRQKRMDGELDLWEGEYTYRCILTNDYDSSTRDIVEFY
;
A
#
# COMPACT_ATOMS: atom_id res chain seq x y z
N ILE A 1 4.08 -21.85 9.05
CA ILE A 1 5.16 -21.19 9.81
C ILE A 1 4.53 -20.54 11.02
N SER A 2 4.97 -20.88 12.20
CA SER A 2 4.54 -20.22 13.44
C SER A 2 5.60 -19.21 13.87
N TYR A 3 5.17 -18.03 14.21
CA TYR A 3 6.01 -16.99 14.78
C TYR A 3 5.46 -16.55 16.14
N THR A 4 6.33 -16.46 17.13
CA THR A 4 5.96 -15.92 18.44
C THR A 4 6.61 -14.54 18.60
N SER A 5 5.81 -13.50 18.83
CA SER A 5 6.29 -12.15 19.06
C SER A 5 7.00 -12.04 20.42
N ASP A 6 7.80 -10.99 20.62
CA ASP A 6 8.44 -10.67 21.92
C ASP A 6 7.44 -10.49 23.07
N GLN A 7 6.15 -10.26 22.75
CA GLN A 7 5.05 -10.18 23.70
C GLN A 7 4.37 -11.55 23.94
N GLY A 8 4.94 -12.63 23.46
CA GLY A 8 4.43 -14.00 23.66
C GLY A 8 3.17 -14.34 22.84
N LYS A 9 2.79 -13.53 21.85
CA LYS A 9 1.70 -13.87 20.93
C LYS A 9 2.22 -14.71 19.79
N THR A 10 1.62 -15.89 19.60
CA THR A 10 1.92 -16.78 18.49
C THR A 10 0.97 -16.50 17.33
N TYR A 11 1.54 -16.37 16.14
CA TYR A 11 0.81 -16.20 14.89
C TYR A 11 1.19 -17.34 13.95
N ASP A 12 0.19 -17.92 13.30
CA ASP A 12 0.40 -18.98 12.32
C ASP A 12 0.27 -18.39 10.92
N PHE A 13 1.29 -18.63 10.10
CA PHE A 13 1.29 -18.30 8.69
C PHE A 13 1.13 -19.55 7.86
N ASN A 14 0.16 -19.54 6.99
CA ASN A 14 0.09 -20.47 5.89
C ASN A 14 0.63 -19.76 4.64
N THR A 15 1.92 -19.95 4.37
CA THR A 15 2.48 -19.48 3.10
C THR A 15 1.87 -20.29 1.97
N ALA A 16 1.25 -19.60 1.03
CA ALA A 16 0.73 -20.21 -0.19
C ALA A 16 1.80 -20.27 -1.31
N ASP A 17 3.10 -20.36 -0.96
CA ASP A 17 4.22 -20.22 -1.88
C ASP A 17 4.11 -21.13 -3.12
N LYS A 18 3.72 -22.38 -2.93
CA LYS A 18 3.55 -23.33 -4.05
C LYS A 18 2.40 -22.94 -4.96
N LEU A 19 1.29 -22.47 -4.40
CA LEU A 19 0.13 -22.02 -5.16
C LEU A 19 0.44 -20.74 -5.90
N ASN A 20 1.11 -19.77 -5.25
CA ASN A 20 1.54 -18.54 -5.87
C ASN A 20 2.55 -18.78 -7.01
N ALA A 21 3.50 -19.70 -6.82
CA ALA A 21 4.42 -20.11 -7.87
C ALA A 21 3.70 -20.77 -9.07
N LEU A 22 2.69 -21.58 -8.81
CA LEU A 22 1.86 -22.17 -9.86
C LEU A 22 1.05 -21.11 -10.59
N LEU A 23 0.45 -20.16 -9.86
CA LEU A 23 -0.33 -19.06 -10.43
C LEU A 23 0.53 -18.21 -11.39
N ILE A 24 1.71 -17.75 -10.95
CA ILE A 24 2.60 -16.97 -11.81
C ILE A 24 3.01 -17.76 -13.06
N LYS A 25 3.37 -19.04 -12.92
CA LYS A 25 3.69 -19.88 -14.07
C LYS A 25 2.53 -20.04 -15.04
N ALA A 26 1.30 -20.16 -14.54
CA ALA A 26 0.11 -20.23 -15.38
C ALA A 26 -0.08 -18.92 -16.16
N LEU A 27 0.00 -17.77 -15.48
CA LEU A 27 -0.14 -16.45 -16.11
C LEU A 27 0.93 -16.19 -17.17
N VAL A 28 2.18 -16.61 -16.93
CA VAL A 28 3.25 -16.53 -17.93
C VAL A 28 2.97 -17.48 -19.11
N SER A 29 2.55 -18.72 -18.84
CA SER A 29 2.29 -19.70 -19.91
C SER A 29 1.09 -19.34 -20.79
N THR A 30 0.13 -18.59 -20.28
CA THR A 30 -1.03 -18.10 -21.06
C THR A 30 -0.76 -16.76 -21.76
N GLY A 31 0.41 -16.15 -21.52
CA GLY A 31 0.78 -14.86 -22.09
C GLY A 31 0.15 -13.65 -21.41
N GLU A 32 -0.50 -13.84 -20.27
CA GLU A 32 -1.05 -12.74 -19.46
C GLU A 32 0.05 -11.92 -18.74
N LEU A 33 1.15 -12.59 -18.41
CA LEU A 33 2.39 -11.96 -17.93
C LEU A 33 3.54 -12.30 -18.89
N ASN A 34 4.29 -11.28 -19.28
CA ASN A 34 5.42 -11.42 -20.20
C ASN A 34 6.74 -11.06 -19.52
N GLU A 35 7.79 -11.82 -19.79
CA GLU A 35 9.13 -11.67 -19.20
C GLU A 35 9.83 -10.34 -19.55
N VAL A 36 9.41 -9.64 -20.59
CA VAL A 36 10.06 -8.41 -21.08
C VAL A 36 9.35 -7.15 -20.63
N GLU A 37 8.14 -7.28 -20.13
CA GLU A 37 7.30 -6.15 -19.75
C GLU A 37 7.50 -5.75 -18.29
N THR A 38 7.18 -4.50 -18.00
CA THR A 38 7.15 -3.96 -16.64
C THR A 38 5.70 -3.70 -16.24
N TYR A 39 5.35 -4.06 -15.03
CA TYR A 39 3.98 -4.01 -14.54
C TYR A 39 3.82 -3.05 -13.37
N ASP A 40 2.62 -2.52 -13.25
CA ASP A 40 2.17 -1.83 -12.05
C ASP A 40 1.49 -2.84 -11.13
N VAL A 41 1.82 -2.78 -9.85
CA VAL A 41 1.34 -3.72 -8.84
C VAL A 41 0.59 -2.97 -7.75
N ASP A 42 -0.60 -3.45 -7.44
CA ASP A 42 -1.39 -3.02 -6.30
C ASP A 42 -1.32 -4.06 -5.19
N PHE A 43 -1.14 -3.59 -3.96
CA PHE A 43 -1.20 -4.42 -2.78
C PHE A 43 -2.22 -3.87 -1.78
N ASP A 44 -3.12 -4.73 -1.34
CA ASP A 44 -4.07 -4.41 -0.27
C ASP A 44 -4.43 -5.66 0.55
N HIS A 45 -4.93 -5.43 1.76
CA HIS A 45 -5.49 -6.46 2.61
C HIS A 45 -7.01 -6.51 2.47
N GLN A 46 -7.53 -7.69 2.18
CA GLN A 46 -8.96 -7.92 2.09
C GLN A 46 -9.47 -8.67 3.31
N PHE A 47 -10.67 -8.34 3.79
CA PHE A 47 -11.32 -9.15 4.82
C PHE A 47 -12.22 -10.19 4.19
N LEU A 48 -12.05 -11.44 4.64
CA LEU A 48 -12.90 -12.56 4.28
C LEU A 48 -13.66 -13.02 5.53
N GLU A 49 -14.94 -12.63 5.62
CA GLU A 49 -15.83 -13.09 6.69
C GLU A 49 -16.12 -14.58 6.54
N THR A 50 -16.04 -15.33 7.63
CA THR A 50 -16.31 -16.77 7.64
C THR A 50 -16.57 -17.27 9.05
N GLU A 51 -17.38 -18.34 9.15
CA GLU A 51 -17.67 -19.05 10.40
C GLU A 51 -16.77 -20.28 10.65
N LYS A 52 -15.68 -20.42 9.90
CA LYS A 52 -14.75 -21.53 10.11
C LYS A 52 -14.17 -21.50 11.53
N TYR A 53 -13.91 -22.70 12.07
CA TYR A 53 -13.48 -22.89 13.46
C TYR A 53 -12.15 -22.20 13.81
N ASP A 54 -11.29 -21.97 12.84
CA ASP A 54 -9.98 -21.32 12.98
C ASP A 54 -10.01 -19.80 12.67
N ALA A 55 -11.16 -19.27 12.23
CA ALA A 55 -11.32 -17.85 11.98
C ALA A 55 -11.14 -17.00 13.25
N LYS A 56 -10.49 -15.86 13.14
CA LYS A 56 -10.22 -14.95 14.26
C LYS A 56 -11.06 -13.69 14.19
N PRO A 57 -11.41 -13.09 15.36
CA PRO A 57 -12.15 -11.83 15.38
C PRO A 57 -11.39 -10.71 14.67
N THR A 58 -12.03 -10.04 13.74
CA THR A 58 -11.49 -8.86 13.07
C THR A 58 -11.79 -7.58 13.88
N TYR A 59 -11.08 -6.48 13.58
CA TYR A 59 -11.44 -5.19 14.18
C TYR A 59 -12.83 -4.68 13.72
N LYS A 60 -13.35 -5.22 12.62
CA LYS A 60 -14.70 -4.93 12.12
C LYS A 60 -15.81 -5.72 12.84
N LYS A 61 -15.43 -6.49 13.90
CA LYS A 61 -16.33 -7.26 14.78
C LYS A 61 -17.00 -8.48 14.15
N PHE A 62 -16.42 -9.05 13.10
CA PHE A 62 -16.81 -10.37 12.59
C PHE A 62 -15.62 -11.35 12.65
N LEU A 63 -15.89 -12.66 12.52
CA LEU A 63 -14.87 -13.69 12.41
C LEU A 63 -14.39 -13.78 10.96
N GLY A 64 -13.08 -13.92 10.75
CA GLY A 64 -12.57 -14.01 9.39
C GLY A 64 -11.06 -14.12 9.27
N TYR A 65 -10.63 -14.06 8.01
CA TYR A 65 -9.23 -13.95 7.61
C TYR A 65 -8.96 -12.58 7.02
N ARG A 66 -7.68 -12.25 6.91
CA ARG A 66 -7.22 -10.99 6.33
C ARG A 66 -6.06 -11.21 5.36
N PRO A 67 -6.31 -11.85 4.20
CA PRO A 67 -5.27 -12.02 3.21
C PRO A 67 -4.74 -10.69 2.67
N GLY A 68 -3.43 -10.63 2.44
CA GLY A 68 -2.78 -9.64 1.59
C GLY A 68 -2.84 -10.13 0.14
N VAL A 69 -3.29 -9.26 -0.76
CA VAL A 69 -3.52 -9.60 -2.16
C VAL A 69 -2.71 -8.67 -3.05
N TYR A 70 -2.01 -9.23 -4.03
CA TYR A 70 -1.29 -8.48 -5.05
C TYR A 70 -2.00 -8.62 -6.39
N VAL A 71 -2.17 -7.49 -7.06
CA VAL A 71 -2.93 -7.39 -8.30
C VAL A 71 -2.08 -6.70 -9.37
N ILE A 72 -2.12 -7.22 -10.59
CA ILE A 72 -1.58 -6.59 -11.81
C ILE A 72 -2.74 -6.42 -12.77
N GLY A 73 -3.13 -5.17 -13.07
CA GLY A 73 -4.36 -4.91 -13.81
C GLY A 73 -5.57 -5.48 -13.07
N ASP A 74 -6.28 -6.41 -13.70
CA ASP A 74 -7.45 -7.08 -13.10
C ASP A 74 -7.12 -8.48 -12.54
N MET A 75 -5.84 -8.88 -12.54
CA MET A 75 -5.39 -10.22 -12.19
C MET A 75 -4.81 -10.27 -10.77
N ILE A 76 -5.30 -11.19 -9.95
CA ILE A 76 -4.62 -11.57 -8.70
C ILE A 76 -3.39 -12.39 -9.07
N VAL A 77 -2.20 -11.92 -8.65
CA VAL A 77 -0.93 -12.56 -8.99
C VAL A 77 -0.26 -13.22 -7.77
N TYR A 78 -0.63 -12.82 -6.56
CA TYR A 78 -0.10 -13.39 -5.34
C TYR A 78 -1.06 -13.19 -4.17
N VAL A 79 -1.15 -14.15 -3.28
CA VAL A 79 -1.96 -14.07 -2.06
C VAL A 79 -1.17 -14.58 -0.87
N GLU A 80 -1.18 -13.84 0.23
CA GLU A 80 -0.68 -14.27 1.52
C GLU A 80 -1.83 -14.29 2.53
N ASN A 81 -2.17 -15.44 3.07
CA ASN A 81 -3.24 -15.51 4.06
C ASN A 81 -2.73 -15.13 5.45
N SER A 82 -3.53 -14.37 6.18
CA SER A 82 -3.29 -14.08 7.59
C SER A 82 -4.61 -14.10 8.38
N ASP A 83 -4.50 -14.29 9.69
CA ASP A 83 -5.64 -14.25 10.60
C ASP A 83 -6.31 -12.88 10.62
N GLY A 84 -7.63 -12.85 10.83
CA GLY A 84 -8.43 -11.63 10.84
C GLY A 84 -8.01 -10.59 11.89
N ASN A 85 -7.34 -11.01 12.97
CA ASN A 85 -6.81 -10.16 14.04
C ASN A 85 -5.33 -9.77 13.86
N THR A 86 -4.70 -10.19 12.77
CA THR A 86 -3.28 -9.89 12.51
C THR A 86 -3.08 -8.39 12.22
N ASN A 87 -2.04 -7.80 12.80
CA ASN A 87 -1.66 -6.43 12.46
C ASN A 87 -1.22 -6.37 10.99
N VAL A 88 -1.66 -5.36 10.24
CA VAL A 88 -1.34 -5.19 8.81
C VAL A 88 0.16 -5.20 8.52
N ARG A 89 0.98 -4.67 9.41
CA ARG A 89 2.44 -4.57 9.23
C ARG A 89 3.19 -5.84 9.60
N PHE A 90 2.48 -6.76 10.25
CA PHE A 90 3.12 -7.97 10.72
C PHE A 90 3.55 -8.84 9.55
N TYR A 91 4.84 -9.15 9.45
CA TYR A 91 5.46 -9.92 8.36
C TYR A 91 5.26 -9.36 6.94
N GLN A 92 4.76 -8.13 6.79
CA GLN A 92 4.46 -7.58 5.48
C GLN A 92 5.73 -7.38 4.62
N ALA A 93 6.85 -6.94 5.20
CA ALA A 93 8.11 -6.81 4.49
C ALA A 93 8.63 -8.17 3.97
N GLU A 94 8.52 -9.23 4.78
CA GLU A 94 8.89 -10.59 4.36
C GLU A 94 7.94 -11.13 3.27
N THR A 95 6.66 -10.78 3.33
CA THR A 95 5.70 -11.12 2.27
C THR A 95 6.06 -10.42 0.96
N HIS A 96 6.37 -9.12 0.99
CA HIS A 96 6.84 -8.39 -0.18
C HIS A 96 8.12 -9.01 -0.76
N LYS A 97 9.08 -9.34 0.09
CA LYS A 97 10.32 -9.99 -0.34
C LYS A 97 10.06 -11.31 -1.08
N ARG A 98 9.17 -12.17 -0.57
CA ARG A 98 8.80 -13.43 -1.25
C ARG A 98 8.06 -13.18 -2.56
N PHE A 99 7.15 -12.22 -2.58
CA PHE A 99 6.45 -11.81 -3.79
C PHE A 99 7.41 -11.34 -4.88
N PHE A 100 8.28 -10.38 -4.58
CA PHE A 100 9.24 -9.86 -5.56
C PHE A 100 10.24 -10.93 -6.01
N ALA A 101 10.74 -11.77 -5.10
CA ALA A 101 11.61 -12.88 -5.48
C ALA A 101 10.93 -13.86 -6.45
N LEU A 102 9.63 -14.08 -6.30
CA LEU A 102 8.86 -14.92 -7.23
C LEU A 102 8.72 -14.26 -8.61
N LEU A 103 8.47 -12.94 -8.68
CA LEU A 103 8.43 -12.20 -9.95
C LEU A 103 9.80 -12.22 -10.64
N GLU A 104 10.87 -11.93 -9.91
CA GLU A 104 12.24 -11.94 -10.41
C GLU A 104 12.66 -13.31 -10.96
N ALA A 105 12.28 -14.39 -10.27
CA ALA A 105 12.51 -15.78 -10.76
C ALA A 105 11.80 -16.11 -12.07
N ASN A 106 10.80 -15.33 -12.46
CA ASN A 106 10.09 -15.41 -13.73
C ASN A 106 10.41 -14.23 -14.67
N SER A 107 11.50 -13.48 -14.40
CA SER A 107 11.97 -12.33 -15.20
C SER A 107 10.94 -11.20 -15.35
N ILE A 108 9.98 -11.10 -14.44
CA ILE A 108 8.94 -10.07 -14.42
C ILE A 108 9.43 -8.88 -13.59
N ARG A 109 9.26 -7.67 -14.10
CA ARG A 109 9.69 -6.43 -13.43
C ARG A 109 8.50 -5.61 -12.96
N VAL A 110 8.69 -4.88 -11.84
CA VAL A 110 7.68 -3.95 -11.33
C VAL A 110 8.12 -2.52 -11.61
N ASN A 111 7.26 -1.77 -12.28
CA ASN A 111 7.47 -0.34 -12.52
C ASN A 111 6.94 0.47 -11.34
N ARG A 112 5.65 0.40 -11.08
CA ARG A 112 4.99 1.14 -9.99
C ARG A 112 4.36 0.18 -8.99
N PHE A 113 4.53 0.50 -7.71
CA PHE A 113 3.94 -0.27 -6.62
C PHE A 113 3.03 0.65 -5.79
N ARG A 114 1.76 0.28 -5.64
CA ARG A 114 0.75 1.02 -4.89
C ARG A 114 0.29 0.24 -3.66
N ALA A 115 0.19 0.92 -2.52
CA ALA A 115 -0.34 0.33 -1.30
C ALA A 115 -0.98 1.36 -0.37
N ASP A 116 -1.80 0.89 0.57
CA ASP A 116 -2.45 1.71 1.58
C ASP A 116 -1.49 2.15 2.71
N CYS A 117 -2.02 2.88 3.71
CA CYS A 117 -1.25 3.38 4.84
C CYS A 117 -0.74 2.27 5.78
N GLY A 118 -1.27 1.07 5.70
CA GLY A 118 -0.75 -0.10 6.41
C GLY A 118 0.69 -0.40 6.03
N SER A 119 1.08 -0.13 4.79
CA SER A 119 2.43 -0.32 4.25
C SER A 119 3.40 0.83 4.56
N CYS A 120 2.94 1.94 5.15
CA CYS A 120 3.79 3.10 5.43
C CYS A 120 4.62 2.90 6.71
N SER A 121 5.69 2.11 6.61
CA SER A 121 6.71 1.96 7.65
C SER A 121 8.10 1.83 7.03
N LYS A 122 9.16 2.11 7.82
CA LYS A 122 10.55 2.04 7.36
C LYS A 122 10.88 0.71 6.70
N GLU A 123 10.62 -0.37 7.41
CA GLU A 123 10.96 -1.72 6.98
C GLU A 123 10.27 -2.11 5.67
N ILE A 124 8.97 -1.85 5.58
CA ILE A 124 8.14 -2.20 4.43
C ILE A 124 8.54 -1.36 3.21
N VAL A 125 8.63 -0.03 3.35
CA VAL A 125 9.01 0.87 2.25
C VAL A 125 10.41 0.56 1.75
N SER A 126 11.36 0.29 2.66
CA SER A 126 12.74 -0.07 2.28
C SER A 126 12.81 -1.39 1.52
N GLU A 127 11.89 -2.33 1.75
CA GLU A 127 11.84 -3.55 0.97
C GLU A 127 11.23 -3.30 -0.42
N ILE A 128 10.08 -2.62 -0.49
CA ILE A 128 9.40 -2.30 -1.76
C ILE A 128 10.33 -1.53 -2.72
N GLU A 129 11.05 -0.54 -2.20
CA GLU A 129 11.90 0.36 -2.98
C GLU A 129 13.08 -0.34 -3.66
N LYS A 130 13.48 -1.52 -3.21
CA LYS A 130 14.54 -2.32 -3.84
C LYS A 130 14.09 -2.97 -5.16
N HIS A 131 12.78 -3.13 -5.36
CA HIS A 131 12.23 -4.02 -6.37
C HIS A 131 11.31 -3.33 -7.39
N CYS A 132 10.99 -2.05 -7.20
CA CYS A 132 10.19 -1.27 -8.15
C CYS A 132 10.88 0.04 -8.52
N THR A 133 10.51 0.61 -9.67
CA THR A 133 11.02 1.92 -10.08
C THR A 133 10.46 3.02 -9.17
N HIS A 134 9.14 3.00 -8.96
CA HIS A 134 8.45 3.95 -8.09
C HIS A 134 7.45 3.25 -7.18
N PHE A 135 7.31 3.77 -5.96
CA PHE A 135 6.24 3.35 -5.07
C PHE A 135 5.32 4.53 -4.73
N TYR A 136 4.08 4.23 -4.43
CA TYR A 136 3.05 5.18 -4.02
C TYR A 136 2.29 4.59 -2.84
N ILE A 137 2.56 5.11 -1.65
CA ILE A 137 2.00 4.57 -0.41
C ILE A 137 1.29 5.68 0.33
N ARG A 138 0.05 5.45 0.72
CA ARG A 138 -0.68 6.41 1.54
C ARG A 138 0.08 6.66 2.85
N ALA A 139 0.44 7.92 3.11
CA ALA A 139 1.15 8.28 4.32
C ALA A 139 0.26 8.14 5.57
N ASN A 140 0.87 7.74 6.68
CA ASN A 140 0.19 7.70 7.96
C ASN A 140 -0.19 9.12 8.41
N ARG A 141 -1.36 9.26 8.97
CA ARG A 141 -1.80 10.48 9.65
C ARG A 141 -1.05 10.60 10.98
N CYS A 142 -0.45 11.76 11.22
CA CYS A 142 0.15 12.10 12.50
C CYS A 142 0.00 13.61 12.75
N SER A 143 -0.07 14.03 14.01
CA SER A 143 -0.29 15.43 14.39
C SER A 143 0.76 16.37 13.79
N SER A 144 2.04 15.99 13.83
CA SER A 144 3.12 16.81 13.28
C SER A 144 2.97 17.05 11.76
N LEU A 145 2.39 16.12 11.02
CA LEU A 145 2.13 16.29 9.61
C LEU A 145 1.07 17.38 9.35
N TYR A 146 0.03 17.45 10.19
CA TYR A 146 -1.02 18.46 10.01
C TYR A 146 -0.53 19.89 10.23
N ASP A 147 0.35 20.12 11.19
CA ASP A 147 0.96 21.43 11.42
C ASP A 147 1.71 21.91 10.16
N ASP A 148 2.45 21.01 9.52
CA ASP A 148 3.11 21.28 8.25
C ASP A 148 2.10 21.56 7.12
N LEU A 149 1.05 20.75 7.01
CA LEU A 149 0.01 20.88 5.97
C LEU A 149 -0.75 22.21 6.05
N PHE A 150 -1.09 22.68 7.25
CA PHE A 150 -1.78 23.95 7.45
C PHE A 150 -0.93 25.17 7.06
N SER A 151 0.37 25.06 7.18
CA SER A 151 1.31 26.13 6.82
C SER A 151 1.57 26.23 5.32
N LEU A 152 1.24 25.20 4.53
CA LEU A 152 1.54 25.15 3.10
C LEU A 152 0.83 26.24 2.29
N ARG A 153 1.55 26.77 1.32
CA ARG A 153 1.06 27.74 0.34
C ARG A 153 1.27 27.19 -1.07
N GLY A 154 0.70 27.83 -2.08
CA GLY A 154 0.92 27.46 -3.47
C GLY A 154 0.11 26.24 -3.92
N TRP A 155 -1.06 26.04 -3.36
CA TRP A 155 -2.00 25.02 -3.79
C TRP A 155 -2.44 25.25 -5.23
N LYS A 156 -2.48 24.18 -6.02
CA LYS A 156 -2.98 24.16 -7.39
C LYS A 156 -4.32 23.46 -7.41
N THR A 157 -5.33 24.11 -7.95
CA THR A 157 -6.64 23.50 -8.15
C THR A 157 -6.62 22.67 -9.43
N GLU A 158 -6.97 21.40 -9.33
CA GLU A 158 -7.05 20.43 -10.43
C GLU A 158 -8.38 19.67 -10.35
N GLU A 159 -8.91 19.36 -11.53
CA GLU A 159 -10.08 18.49 -11.63
C GLU A 159 -9.63 17.07 -12.01
N ILE A 160 -9.96 16.10 -11.19
CA ILE A 160 -9.64 14.69 -11.37
C ILE A 160 -10.92 13.88 -11.27
N ASN A 161 -11.29 13.17 -12.33
CA ASN A 161 -12.51 12.36 -12.40
C ASN A 161 -13.81 13.17 -12.06
N GLY A 162 -13.87 14.43 -12.50
CA GLY A 162 -15.03 15.32 -12.25
C GLY A 162 -15.09 15.91 -10.84
N ILE A 163 -14.06 15.71 -10.02
CA ILE A 163 -13.98 16.24 -8.66
C ILE A 163 -12.83 17.25 -8.58
N GLN A 164 -13.10 18.42 -8.00
CA GLN A 164 -12.07 19.43 -7.75
C GLN A 164 -11.28 19.12 -6.48
N PHE A 165 -9.96 19.13 -6.63
CA PHE A 165 -9.00 18.99 -5.55
C PHE A 165 -8.00 20.14 -5.57
N GLU A 166 -7.45 20.43 -4.42
CA GLU A 166 -6.26 21.26 -4.30
C GLU A 166 -5.06 20.36 -4.05
N LEU A 167 -4.05 20.46 -4.90
CA LEU A 167 -2.86 19.64 -4.90
C LEU A 167 -1.62 20.42 -4.50
N ASN A 168 -0.72 19.77 -3.79
CA ASN A 168 0.60 20.28 -3.43
C ASN A 168 1.60 19.13 -3.28
N SER A 169 2.88 19.42 -3.23
CA SER A 169 3.89 18.42 -2.86
C SER A 169 5.07 19.07 -2.15
N ILE A 170 5.63 18.34 -1.20
CA ILE A 170 6.81 18.73 -0.42
C ILE A 170 7.80 17.58 -0.36
N LEU A 171 9.05 17.90 -0.07
CA LEU A 171 10.02 16.90 0.33
C LEU A 171 9.95 16.73 1.86
N VAL A 172 9.93 15.48 2.30
CA VAL A 172 9.91 15.12 3.71
C VAL A 172 11.08 14.21 4.03
N GLU A 173 11.79 14.53 5.08
CA GLU A 173 12.79 13.62 5.62
C GLU A 173 12.09 12.53 6.44
N LYS A 174 12.40 11.30 6.13
CA LYS A 174 11.92 10.11 6.84
C LYS A 174 13.14 9.27 7.22
N TRP A 175 12.92 8.27 7.97
CA TRP A 175 13.82 7.16 8.32
C TRP A 175 15.31 7.33 7.91
N GLU A 176 16.15 7.65 8.87
CA GLU A 176 17.61 7.77 8.71
C GLU A 176 18.07 8.88 7.74
N GLY A 177 17.31 9.98 7.68
CA GLY A 177 17.67 11.13 6.86
C GLY A 177 17.32 10.98 5.37
N LYS A 178 16.61 9.91 4.98
CA LYS A 178 16.20 9.72 3.60
C LYS A 178 15.04 10.66 3.26
N CYS A 179 15.18 11.39 2.17
CA CYS A 179 14.16 12.30 1.68
C CYS A 179 13.23 11.57 0.71
N TYR A 180 11.93 11.80 0.88
CA TYR A 180 10.88 11.32 -0.03
C TYR A 180 10.00 12.49 -0.44
N ARG A 181 9.29 12.34 -1.54
CA ARG A 181 8.25 13.27 -1.93
C ARG A 181 6.94 12.89 -1.25
N LEU A 182 6.30 13.87 -0.63
CA LEU A 182 4.94 13.74 -0.11
C LEU A 182 4.02 14.54 -1.02
N VAL A 183 3.16 13.86 -1.76
CA VAL A 183 2.12 14.45 -2.59
C VAL A 183 0.87 14.58 -1.75
N ILE A 184 0.27 15.77 -1.75
CA ILE A 184 -0.85 16.12 -0.88
C ILE A 184 -2.04 16.52 -1.73
N GLN A 185 -3.13 15.83 -1.52
CA GLN A 185 -4.44 16.12 -2.06
C GLN A 185 -5.33 16.58 -0.92
N ARG A 186 -6.02 17.72 -1.09
CA ARG A 186 -7.06 18.13 -0.15
C ARG A 186 -8.34 18.51 -0.88
N GLN A 187 -9.45 18.36 -0.18
CA GLN A 187 -10.78 18.75 -0.66
C GLN A 187 -11.54 19.41 0.48
N LYS A 188 -12.24 20.50 0.16
CA LYS A 188 -13.09 21.17 1.15
C LYS A 188 -14.27 20.27 1.51
N ARG A 189 -14.58 20.17 2.80
CA ARG A 189 -15.76 19.44 3.30
C ARG A 189 -17.03 20.13 2.84
N MET A 190 -17.99 19.36 2.33
CA MET A 190 -19.23 19.93 1.76
C MET A 190 -20.31 20.25 2.82
N ASP A 191 -20.25 19.60 3.95
CA ASP A 191 -21.24 19.65 5.01
C ASP A 191 -20.99 20.76 6.05
N GLY A 192 -19.89 21.52 5.92
CA GLY A 192 -19.50 22.56 6.87
C GLY A 192 -19.05 22.01 8.24
N GLU A 193 -18.90 20.70 8.38
CA GLU A 193 -18.33 20.11 9.57
C GLU A 193 -16.85 20.43 9.68
N LEU A 194 -16.43 20.89 10.86
CA LEU A 194 -15.04 21.08 11.21
C LEU A 194 -14.51 19.82 11.88
N ASP A 195 -13.51 19.21 11.30
CA ASP A 195 -12.75 18.18 11.99
C ASP A 195 -11.74 18.83 12.93
N LEU A 196 -11.58 18.25 14.13
CA LEU A 196 -10.66 18.79 15.15
C LEU A 196 -9.18 18.81 14.69
N TRP A 197 -8.82 17.95 13.75
CA TRP A 197 -7.45 17.78 13.28
C TRP A 197 -7.23 18.32 11.85
N GLU A 198 -8.22 18.15 10.98
CA GLU A 198 -8.13 18.50 9.56
C GLU A 198 -8.79 19.86 9.22
N GLY A 199 -9.58 20.43 10.14
CA GLY A 199 -10.29 21.70 9.94
C GLY A 199 -11.36 21.59 8.84
N GLU A 200 -11.39 22.55 7.92
CA GLU A 200 -12.35 22.63 6.80
C GLU A 200 -12.04 21.66 5.64
N TYR A 201 -10.88 21.00 5.65
CA TYR A 201 -10.41 20.16 4.54
C TYR A 201 -10.25 18.71 4.97
N THR A 202 -10.44 17.81 4.03
CA THR A 202 -9.98 16.42 4.14
C THR A 202 -8.68 16.27 3.36
N TYR A 203 -7.68 15.65 3.97
CA TYR A 203 -6.36 15.48 3.38
C TYR A 203 -6.08 14.01 3.04
N ARG A 204 -5.46 13.80 1.89
CA ARG A 204 -4.82 12.53 1.52
C ARG A 204 -3.37 12.81 1.15
N CYS A 205 -2.47 12.06 1.74
CA CYS A 205 -1.03 12.21 1.51
C CYS A 205 -0.47 10.91 0.94
N ILE A 206 0.31 11.01 -0.13
CA ILE A 206 0.97 9.89 -0.81
C ILE A 206 2.46 10.08 -0.67
N LEU A 207 3.13 9.13 -0.03
CA LEU A 207 4.58 9.06 0.06
C LEU A 207 5.11 8.33 -1.17
N THR A 208 6.12 8.88 -1.83
CA THR A 208 6.69 8.31 -3.05
C THR A 208 8.17 8.66 -3.22
N ASN A 209 8.89 7.86 -4.00
CA ASN A 209 10.21 8.14 -4.53
C ASN A 209 10.16 8.66 -5.99
N ASP A 210 8.97 9.01 -6.50
CA ASP A 210 8.80 9.62 -7.81
C ASP A 210 8.89 11.15 -7.69
N TYR A 211 10.01 11.72 -8.15
CA TYR A 211 10.28 13.15 -8.10
C TYR A 211 9.93 13.87 -9.41
N ASP A 212 9.74 13.12 -10.49
CA ASP A 212 9.64 13.64 -11.85
C ASP A 212 8.19 13.80 -12.33
N SER A 213 7.31 12.87 -11.99
CA SER A 213 5.90 12.91 -12.39
C SER A 213 5.17 14.13 -11.80
N SER A 214 4.19 14.66 -12.52
CA SER A 214 3.37 15.74 -11.99
C SER A 214 2.57 15.29 -10.76
N THR A 215 2.23 16.24 -9.88
CA THR A 215 1.40 15.97 -8.69
C THR A 215 0.04 15.38 -9.10
N ARG A 216 -0.51 15.86 -10.24
CA ARG A 216 -1.75 15.36 -10.82
C ARG A 216 -1.64 13.90 -11.22
N ASP A 217 -0.61 13.54 -12.00
CA ASP A 217 -0.44 12.18 -12.49
C ASP A 217 -0.29 11.17 -11.34
N ILE A 218 0.40 11.58 -10.26
CA ILE A 218 0.54 10.75 -9.06
C ILE A 218 -0.81 10.54 -8.37
N VAL A 219 -1.65 11.57 -8.27
CA VAL A 219 -2.96 11.46 -7.64
C VAL A 219 -3.94 10.68 -8.52
N GLU A 220 -3.88 10.83 -9.85
CA GLU A 220 -4.69 10.05 -10.79
C GLU A 220 -4.32 8.56 -10.79
N PHE A 221 -3.04 8.26 -10.64
CA PHE A 221 -2.57 6.89 -10.54
C PHE A 221 -2.99 6.24 -9.23
N TYR A 222 -2.94 6.98 -8.10
CA TYR A 222 -3.24 6.47 -6.77
C TYR A 222 -4.74 6.35 -6.51
#